data_9dc5c41f8dfe23062da07d09c4d93138
#
_entry.id   9dc5c41f8dfe23062da07d09c4d93138
#
_cell.length_a   1.000
_cell.length_b   1.000
_cell.length_c   1.000
_cell.angle_alpha   90.00
_cell.angle_beta   90.00
_cell.angle_gamma   90.00
#
_symmetry.space_group_name_H-M   'P 1'
#
loop_
_entity.id
_entity.type
_entity.pdbx_description
1 polymer ?
#
loop_
_entity_poly.entity_id
_entity_poly.type
_entity_poly.pdbx_seq_one_letter_code
_entity_poly.pdbx_strand_id
1 'polypeptide(L)'
;MRNAFSLLALTAVLAACSQAEEPASAPETAAEPAVTTQASPEALDQAGLRDVCRAAIATVNELPVALIDVDGVETLDEGEAVNLSWRAPVDGGRAQAQCRVEGDVVVWRLTGLPDPEAQVWRTGPTDPIVRYVRETDQITIIQTLPDGTSSQTQVSVNTEEEAR
;
A
#
# COMPACT_ATOMS: atom_id res chain seq x y z
N MET A 1 20.79 10.74 -47.36
CA MET A 1 20.18 12.06 -47.49
C MET A 1 20.26 12.68 -46.08
N ARG A 2 21.30 13.30 -45.70
CA ARG A 2 21.95 14.61 -45.86
C ARG A 2 20.96 15.76 -45.69
N ASN A 3 21.01 16.40 -44.55
CA ASN A 3 20.85 17.84 -44.28
C ASN A 3 21.20 18.02 -42.80
N ALA A 4 22.25 18.57 -42.36
CA ALA A 4 22.99 19.84 -42.61
C ALA A 4 22.31 21.07 -41.97
N PHE A 5 23.06 21.60 -40.99
CA PHE A 5 23.20 23.00 -40.58
C PHE A 5 22.03 23.79 -39.95
N SER A 6 22.21 24.23 -38.74
CA SER A 6 22.33 25.66 -38.47
C SER A 6 22.87 25.95 -37.06
N LEU A 7 24.06 26.50 -37.06
CA LEU A 7 24.63 27.32 -36.01
C LEU A 7 23.85 28.64 -35.94
N LEU A 8 23.55 29.16 -34.79
CA LEU A 8 23.48 30.59 -34.54
C LEU A 8 23.93 30.94 -33.13
N ALA A 9 24.81 31.88 -33.13
CA ALA A 9 25.65 32.41 -32.09
C ALA A 9 24.96 33.43 -31.16
N LEU A 10 25.53 33.53 -29.95
CA LEU A 10 25.98 34.74 -29.27
C LEU A 10 24.96 35.83 -28.90
N THR A 11 24.73 36.04 -27.60
CA THR A 11 24.93 37.38 -26.98
C THR A 11 25.10 37.28 -25.48
N ALA A 12 26.26 37.68 -25.01
CA ALA A 12 26.56 37.98 -23.61
C ALA A 12 26.01 39.38 -23.25
N VAL A 13 25.32 39.49 -22.13
CA VAL A 13 25.08 40.78 -21.46
C VAL A 13 25.56 40.67 -20.03
N LEU A 14 26.70 41.32 -19.78
CA LEU A 14 27.18 41.68 -18.45
C LEU A 14 26.34 42.88 -18.00
N ALA A 15 25.75 42.81 -16.82
CA ALA A 15 25.37 43.98 -16.04
C ALA A 15 25.79 43.75 -14.60
N ALA A 16 26.65 44.63 -14.15
CA ALA A 16 27.29 44.68 -12.84
C ALA A 16 26.41 45.38 -11.77
N CYS A 17 26.72 45.05 -10.52
CA CYS A 17 26.61 45.84 -9.30
C CYS A 17 25.24 46.27 -8.78
N SER A 18 24.89 45.73 -7.63
CA SER A 18 24.75 46.55 -6.41
C SER A 18 24.80 45.67 -5.18
N GLN A 19 25.84 45.87 -4.40
CA GLN A 19 25.91 45.50 -2.98
C GLN A 19 24.91 46.37 -2.21
N ALA A 20 24.00 45.76 -1.54
CA ALA A 20 23.25 46.37 -0.44
C ALA A 20 23.38 45.45 0.78
N GLU A 21 23.80 46.10 1.86
CA GLU A 21 24.13 45.56 3.16
C GLU A 21 23.07 44.63 3.74
N GLU A 22 23.59 43.56 4.33
CA GLU A 22 23.00 42.61 5.22
C GLU A 22 22.30 43.28 6.43
N PRO A 23 21.12 42.81 6.81
CA PRO A 23 20.83 42.63 8.22
C PRO A 23 20.89 41.15 8.57
N ALA A 24 21.72 40.86 9.58
CA ALA A 24 21.88 39.57 10.20
C ALA A 24 20.54 38.90 10.49
N SER A 25 20.19 37.89 9.69
CA SER A 25 19.12 36.97 10.02
C SER A 25 19.62 35.96 11.02
N ALA A 26 18.92 35.92 12.16
CA ALA A 26 19.09 34.95 13.22
C ALA A 26 19.04 33.49 12.65
N PRO A 27 19.71 32.53 13.29
CA PRO A 27 19.67 31.15 12.84
C PRO A 27 18.23 30.62 12.94
N GLU A 28 17.65 30.38 11.78
CA GLU A 28 16.42 29.64 11.66
C GLU A 28 16.69 28.21 12.16
N THR A 29 16.24 27.97 13.37
CA THR A 29 16.20 26.62 13.97
C THR A 29 15.42 25.74 13.00
N ALA A 30 16.15 24.92 12.25
CA ALA A 30 15.54 23.86 11.46
C ALA A 30 14.65 23.04 12.39
N ALA A 31 13.36 23.15 12.22
CA ALA A 31 12.39 22.30 12.89
C ALA A 31 12.72 20.86 12.46
N GLU A 32 13.25 20.10 13.39
CA GLU A 32 13.40 18.65 13.28
C GLU A 32 12.04 18.10 12.89
N PRO A 33 11.93 17.26 11.83
CA PRO A 33 10.66 16.66 11.48
C PRO A 33 10.21 15.87 12.70
N ALA A 34 9.07 16.26 13.26
CA ALA A 34 8.44 15.54 14.35
C ALA A 34 8.29 14.08 13.90
N VAL A 35 9.07 13.20 14.50
CA VAL A 35 8.87 11.76 14.38
C VAL A 35 7.50 11.50 14.99
N THR A 36 6.49 11.40 14.13
CA THR A 36 5.16 10.97 14.54
C THR A 36 5.36 9.54 15.04
N THR A 37 5.37 9.36 16.35
CA THR A 37 5.34 8.04 16.98
C THR A 37 4.03 7.41 16.52
N GLN A 38 4.09 6.55 15.50
CA GLN A 38 2.96 5.73 15.13
C GLN A 38 2.64 4.88 16.35
N ALA A 39 1.46 5.11 16.92
CA ALA A 39 0.94 4.25 17.97
C ALA A 39 0.97 2.81 17.45
N SER A 40 1.48 1.90 18.29
CA SER A 40 1.45 0.47 17.96
C SER A 40 0.00 0.11 17.61
N PRO A 41 -0.26 -0.53 16.48
CA PRO A 41 -1.62 -0.85 16.10
C PRO A 41 -2.27 -1.68 17.21
N GLU A 42 -3.45 -1.27 17.61
CA GLU A 42 -4.27 -2.02 18.57
C GLU A 42 -4.56 -3.40 17.99
N ALA A 43 -4.49 -4.44 18.82
CA ALA A 43 -4.74 -5.80 18.38
C ALA A 43 -6.14 -5.88 17.76
N LEU A 44 -6.22 -6.34 16.52
CA LEU A 44 -7.49 -6.51 15.82
C LEU A 44 -8.31 -7.63 16.47
N ASP A 45 -9.60 -7.39 16.67
CA ASP A 45 -10.56 -8.47 16.87
C ASP A 45 -10.78 -9.25 15.55
N GLN A 46 -11.47 -10.38 15.62
CA GLN A 46 -11.71 -11.20 14.42
C GLN A 46 -12.50 -10.47 13.32
N ALA A 47 -13.38 -9.56 13.68
CA ALA A 47 -14.13 -8.76 12.72
C ALA A 47 -13.17 -7.80 11.99
N GLY A 48 -12.37 -7.05 12.74
CA GLY A 48 -11.35 -6.17 12.18
C GLY A 48 -10.30 -6.90 11.34
N LEU A 49 -9.89 -8.10 11.75
CA LEU A 49 -8.97 -8.93 10.97
C LEU A 49 -9.58 -9.32 9.60
N ARG A 50 -10.85 -9.72 9.58
CA ARG A 50 -11.57 -10.02 8.33
C ARG A 50 -11.67 -8.81 7.42
N ASP A 51 -12.02 -7.66 7.97
CA ASP A 51 -12.18 -6.41 7.22
C ASP A 51 -10.84 -5.96 6.60
N VAL A 52 -9.76 -5.95 7.39
CA VAL A 52 -8.42 -5.58 6.94
C VAL A 52 -7.94 -6.54 5.84
N CYS A 53 -8.08 -7.85 6.05
CA CYS A 53 -7.68 -8.85 5.07
C CYS A 53 -8.48 -8.75 3.77
N ARG A 54 -9.80 -8.54 3.87
CA ARG A 54 -10.69 -8.34 2.71
C ARG A 54 -10.29 -7.11 1.90
N ALA A 55 -10.05 -5.98 2.58
CA ALA A 55 -9.61 -4.73 1.96
C ALA A 55 -8.23 -4.88 1.28
N ALA A 56 -7.28 -5.55 1.94
CA ALA A 56 -5.94 -5.76 1.42
C ALA A 56 -5.95 -6.65 0.17
N ILE A 57 -6.65 -7.80 0.21
CA ILE A 57 -6.76 -8.71 -0.94
C ILE A 57 -7.47 -8.04 -2.12
N ALA A 58 -8.51 -7.24 -1.87
CA ALA A 58 -9.17 -6.45 -2.89
C ALA A 58 -8.19 -5.46 -3.54
N THR A 59 -7.42 -4.73 -2.74
CA THR A 59 -6.46 -3.73 -3.23
C THR A 59 -5.33 -4.36 -4.05
N VAL A 60 -4.69 -5.43 -3.55
CA VAL A 60 -3.56 -6.06 -4.27
C VAL A 60 -3.97 -6.76 -5.56
N ASN A 61 -5.24 -7.11 -5.71
CA ASN A 61 -5.79 -7.72 -6.93
C ASN A 61 -6.57 -6.72 -7.79
N GLU A 62 -6.61 -5.44 -7.42
CA GLU A 62 -7.33 -4.37 -8.13
C GLU A 62 -8.82 -4.71 -8.33
N LEU A 63 -9.44 -5.30 -7.31
CA LEU A 63 -10.83 -5.73 -7.33
C LEU A 63 -11.70 -4.87 -6.40
N PRO A 64 -12.98 -4.68 -6.70
CA PRO A 64 -13.93 -4.16 -5.72
C PRO A 64 -13.98 -5.06 -4.48
N VAL A 65 -13.98 -4.46 -3.29
CA VAL A 65 -14.02 -5.21 -2.02
C VAL A 65 -15.23 -6.13 -1.91
N ALA A 66 -16.35 -5.75 -2.52
CA ALA A 66 -17.59 -6.53 -2.55
C ALA A 66 -17.46 -7.87 -3.31
N LEU A 67 -16.41 -8.05 -4.12
CA LEU A 67 -16.15 -9.29 -4.85
C LEU A 67 -15.30 -10.29 -4.06
N ILE A 68 -14.79 -9.89 -2.88
CA ILE A 68 -13.99 -10.76 -2.03
C ILE A 68 -14.89 -11.38 -0.97
N ASP A 69 -15.07 -12.68 -1.04
CA ASP A 69 -15.77 -13.46 -0.03
C ASP A 69 -14.82 -13.82 1.12
N VAL A 70 -15.30 -13.76 2.36
CA VAL A 70 -14.60 -14.24 3.54
C VAL A 70 -15.13 -15.64 3.87
N ASP A 71 -14.31 -16.67 3.64
CA ASP A 71 -14.72 -18.07 3.82
C ASP A 71 -14.58 -18.54 5.28
N GLY A 72 -13.73 -17.87 6.08
CA GLY A 72 -13.56 -18.17 7.50
C GLY A 72 -12.24 -17.67 8.07
N VAL A 73 -12.03 -17.97 9.36
CA VAL A 73 -10.78 -17.71 10.08
C VAL A 73 -10.23 -19.04 10.56
N GLU A 74 -8.93 -19.25 10.37
CA GLU A 74 -8.20 -20.44 10.75
C GLU A 74 -7.09 -20.06 11.72
N THR A 75 -6.88 -20.87 12.75
CA THR A 75 -5.76 -20.70 13.67
C THR A 75 -4.56 -21.48 13.15
N LEU A 76 -3.47 -20.77 12.88
CA LEU A 76 -2.18 -21.32 12.49
C LEU A 76 -1.20 -21.20 13.66
N ASP A 77 -0.02 -21.85 13.55
CA ASP A 77 1.04 -21.74 14.56
C ASP A 77 1.52 -20.29 14.74
N GLU A 78 1.40 -19.48 13.69
CA GLU A 78 1.84 -18.08 13.61
C GLU A 78 0.72 -17.05 13.88
N GLY A 79 -0.46 -17.52 14.34
CA GLY A 79 -1.62 -16.67 14.64
C GLY A 79 -2.86 -16.98 13.80
N GLU A 80 -3.82 -16.08 13.80
CA GLU A 80 -5.06 -16.24 13.02
C GLU A 80 -4.84 -15.80 11.57
N ALA A 81 -5.38 -16.59 10.63
CA ALA A 81 -5.41 -16.28 9.22
C ALA A 81 -6.85 -16.31 8.68
N VAL A 82 -7.19 -15.36 7.85
CA VAL A 82 -8.47 -15.29 7.15
C VAL A 82 -8.37 -16.01 5.82
N ASN A 83 -9.28 -16.93 5.56
CA ASN A 83 -9.47 -17.58 4.27
C ASN A 83 -10.41 -16.72 3.42
N LEU A 84 -9.98 -16.42 2.20
CA LEU A 84 -10.66 -15.52 1.28
C LEU A 84 -10.77 -16.17 -0.10
N SER A 85 -11.83 -15.83 -0.84
CA SER A 85 -11.96 -16.27 -2.21
C SER A 85 -12.70 -15.25 -3.07
N TRP A 86 -12.47 -15.33 -4.39
CA TRP A 86 -13.14 -14.49 -5.37
C TRP A 86 -13.20 -15.19 -6.73
N ARG A 87 -14.05 -14.69 -7.62
CA ARG A 87 -14.09 -15.18 -9.00
C ARG A 87 -12.92 -14.59 -9.77
N ALA A 88 -12.09 -15.43 -10.35
CA ALA A 88 -10.99 -14.99 -11.22
C ALA A 88 -11.53 -14.32 -12.50
N PRO A 89 -11.03 -13.12 -12.87
CA PRO A 89 -11.59 -12.35 -13.98
C PRO A 89 -11.42 -13.01 -15.36
N VAL A 90 -10.38 -13.82 -15.53
CA VAL A 90 -9.95 -14.31 -16.86
C VAL A 90 -10.57 -15.66 -17.22
N ASP A 91 -10.52 -16.62 -16.31
CA ASP A 91 -10.94 -18.00 -16.58
C ASP A 91 -12.27 -18.37 -15.93
N GLY A 92 -12.82 -17.45 -15.11
CA GLY A 92 -14.06 -17.66 -14.37
C GLY A 92 -13.94 -18.70 -13.25
N GLY A 93 -12.74 -19.19 -12.97
CA GLY A 93 -12.43 -20.04 -11.83
C GLY A 93 -12.54 -19.29 -10.51
N ARG A 94 -12.32 -20.01 -9.41
CA ARG A 94 -12.28 -19.41 -8.09
C ARG A 94 -10.83 -19.30 -7.62
N ALA A 95 -10.38 -18.09 -7.39
CA ALA A 95 -9.10 -17.82 -6.73
C ALA A 95 -9.31 -17.85 -5.22
N GLN A 96 -8.28 -18.27 -4.49
CA GLN A 96 -8.31 -18.39 -3.04
C GLN A 96 -7.03 -17.81 -2.45
N ALA A 97 -7.14 -17.22 -1.27
CA ALA A 97 -6.00 -16.69 -0.53
C ALA A 97 -6.16 -16.91 0.97
N GLN A 98 -5.04 -16.90 1.66
CA GLN A 98 -4.97 -16.70 3.09
C GLN A 98 -4.30 -15.38 3.37
N CYS A 99 -4.79 -14.69 4.40
CA CYS A 99 -4.27 -13.40 4.85
C CYS A 99 -4.16 -13.41 6.38
N ARG A 100 -3.07 -12.84 6.90
CA ARG A 100 -2.86 -12.57 8.32
C ARG A 100 -2.29 -11.18 8.52
N VAL A 101 -2.31 -10.70 9.74
CA VAL A 101 -1.80 -9.38 10.10
C VAL A 101 -0.67 -9.52 11.13
N GLU A 102 0.44 -8.86 10.87
CA GLU A 102 1.61 -8.77 11.74
C GLU A 102 1.88 -7.30 12.08
N GLY A 103 1.39 -6.84 13.23
CA GLY A 103 1.42 -5.42 13.56
C GLY A 103 0.55 -4.60 12.60
N ASP A 104 1.15 -3.73 11.81
CA ASP A 104 0.49 -2.95 10.76
C ASP A 104 0.68 -3.53 9.35
N VAL A 105 1.37 -4.67 9.23
CA VAL A 105 1.66 -5.32 7.95
C VAL A 105 0.67 -6.42 7.68
N VAL A 106 0.13 -6.43 6.47
CA VAL A 106 -0.71 -7.50 5.96
C VAL A 106 0.15 -8.47 5.15
N VAL A 107 0.16 -9.72 5.57
CA VAL A 107 0.88 -10.82 4.91
C VAL A 107 -0.14 -11.76 4.29
N TRP A 108 0.07 -12.17 3.06
CA TRP A 108 -0.89 -13.00 2.35
C TRP A 108 -0.20 -14.02 1.43
N ARG A 109 -0.95 -15.05 1.05
CA ARG A 109 -0.55 -16.06 0.04
C ARG A 109 -1.76 -16.51 -0.77
N LEU A 110 -1.52 -16.89 -2.02
CA LEU A 110 -2.54 -17.62 -2.79
C LEU A 110 -2.58 -19.08 -2.32
N THR A 111 -3.77 -19.65 -2.31
CA THR A 111 -4.02 -21.05 -1.96
C THR A 111 -4.75 -21.74 -3.10
N GLY A 112 -4.90 -23.05 -3.04
CA GLY A 112 -5.60 -23.80 -4.08
C GLY A 112 -4.87 -23.86 -5.43
N LEU A 113 -3.59 -23.46 -5.46
CA LEU A 113 -2.77 -23.55 -6.68
C LEU A 113 -2.35 -25.01 -6.92
N PRO A 114 -2.25 -25.43 -8.21
CA PRO A 114 -1.79 -26.77 -8.58
C PRO A 114 -0.39 -27.11 -8.05
N ASP A 115 0.48 -26.06 -7.96
CA ASP A 115 1.82 -26.19 -7.43
C ASP A 115 1.85 -25.74 -5.95
N PRO A 116 2.08 -26.66 -5.00
CA PRO A 116 2.17 -26.33 -3.58
C PRO A 116 3.34 -25.37 -3.25
N GLU A 117 4.44 -25.43 -4.02
CA GLU A 117 5.62 -24.56 -3.80
C GLU A 117 5.31 -23.09 -4.17
N ALA A 118 4.29 -22.84 -4.96
CA ALA A 118 3.83 -21.49 -5.27
C ALA A 118 2.93 -20.88 -4.17
N GLN A 119 2.50 -21.68 -3.19
CA GLN A 119 1.62 -21.25 -2.09
C GLN A 119 2.42 -20.69 -0.91
N VAL A 120 3.33 -19.75 -1.18
CA VAL A 120 4.21 -19.15 -0.18
C VAL A 120 3.67 -17.80 0.30
N TRP A 121 3.92 -17.49 1.57
CA TRP A 121 3.62 -16.17 2.10
C TRP A 121 4.44 -15.08 1.38
N ARG A 122 3.77 -14.00 1.01
CA ARG A 122 4.38 -12.85 0.34
C ARG A 122 5.12 -11.97 1.36
N THR A 123 6.35 -12.38 1.66
CA THR A 123 7.25 -11.71 2.60
C THR A 123 8.67 -11.56 2.04
N GLY A 124 8.86 -11.92 0.77
CA GLY A 124 10.16 -11.84 0.11
C GLY A 124 10.55 -10.41 -0.26
N PRO A 125 11.83 -10.17 -0.58
CA PRO A 125 12.32 -8.83 -0.92
C PRO A 125 11.79 -8.31 -2.26
N THR A 126 11.18 -9.17 -3.06
CA THR A 126 10.52 -8.82 -4.34
C THR A 126 9.01 -8.71 -4.22
N ASP A 127 8.45 -9.00 -3.05
CA ASP A 127 7.03 -8.87 -2.82
C ASP A 127 6.67 -7.43 -2.38
N PRO A 128 5.49 -6.94 -2.74
CA PRO A 128 5.00 -5.66 -2.22
C PRO A 128 4.81 -5.73 -0.70
N ILE A 129 5.18 -4.66 0.00
CA ILE A 129 4.83 -4.47 1.40
C ILE A 129 3.43 -3.85 1.46
N VAL A 130 2.52 -4.53 2.12
CA VAL A 130 1.14 -4.07 2.31
C VAL A 130 0.95 -3.70 3.77
N ARG A 131 0.59 -2.44 4.03
CA ARG A 131 0.28 -1.94 5.38
C ARG A 131 -1.15 -1.46 5.43
N TYR A 132 -1.70 -1.37 6.64
CA TYR A 132 -3.02 -0.80 6.84
C TYR A 132 -3.03 0.24 7.95
N VAL A 133 -3.97 1.16 7.82
CA VAL A 133 -4.42 2.05 8.89
C VAL A 133 -5.92 1.88 9.01
N ARG A 134 -6.42 1.57 10.23
CA ARG A 134 -7.84 1.42 10.49
C ARG A 134 -8.36 2.61 11.28
N GLU A 135 -9.42 3.21 10.78
CA GLU A 135 -10.26 4.19 11.46
C GLU A 135 -11.63 3.55 11.74
N THR A 136 -12.52 4.26 12.39
CA THR A 136 -13.80 3.70 12.87
C THR A 136 -14.61 3.01 11.76
N ASP A 137 -14.65 3.61 10.59
CA ASP A 137 -15.49 3.21 9.45
C ASP A 137 -14.71 3.08 8.13
N GLN A 138 -13.39 3.18 8.19
CA GLN A 138 -12.53 3.18 7.02
C GLN A 138 -11.22 2.43 7.27
N ILE A 139 -10.79 1.70 6.24
CA ILE A 139 -9.47 1.07 6.20
C ILE A 139 -8.71 1.69 5.03
N THR A 140 -7.52 2.21 5.32
CA THR A 140 -6.57 2.66 4.31
C THR A 140 -5.53 1.56 4.11
N ILE A 141 -5.42 1.04 2.91
CA ILE A 141 -4.38 0.10 2.51
C ILE A 141 -3.28 0.87 1.79
N ILE A 142 -2.05 0.68 2.26
CA ILE A 142 -0.84 1.29 1.71
C ILE A 142 -0.01 0.17 1.12
N GLN A 143 0.16 0.17 -0.18
CA GLN A 143 1.01 -0.79 -0.88
C GLN A 143 2.30 -0.11 -1.33
N THR A 144 3.44 -0.67 -0.96
CA THR A 144 4.75 -0.21 -1.40
C THR A 144 5.41 -1.30 -2.23
N LEU A 145 5.72 -0.99 -3.48
CA LEU A 145 6.38 -1.90 -4.42
C LEU A 145 7.89 -1.97 -4.12
N PRO A 146 8.60 -3.01 -4.60
CA PRO A 146 10.05 -3.16 -4.40
C PRO A 146 10.89 -2.02 -4.95
N ASP A 147 10.38 -1.27 -5.94
CA ASP A 147 11.02 -0.07 -6.49
C ASP A 147 10.84 1.19 -5.64
N GLY A 148 10.12 1.08 -4.50
CA GLY A 148 9.80 2.17 -3.60
C GLY A 148 8.54 2.96 -3.96
N THR A 149 7.88 2.65 -5.07
CA THR A 149 6.60 3.27 -5.42
C THR A 149 5.52 2.87 -4.42
N SER A 150 4.77 3.84 -3.92
CA SER A 150 3.67 3.60 -2.97
C SER A 150 2.34 4.08 -3.53
N SER A 151 1.29 3.32 -3.25
CA SER A 151 -0.10 3.67 -3.53
C SER A 151 -0.95 3.52 -2.28
N GLN A 152 -2.06 4.24 -2.21
CA GLN A 152 -3.02 4.18 -1.11
C GLN A 152 -4.42 3.97 -1.66
N THR A 153 -5.16 3.07 -1.02
CA THR A 153 -6.57 2.79 -1.33
C THR A 153 -7.38 2.85 -0.04
N GLN A 154 -8.47 3.59 -0.06
CA GLN A 154 -9.40 3.68 1.06
C GLN A 154 -10.61 2.80 0.80
N VAL A 155 -10.97 2.00 1.80
CA VAL A 155 -12.11 1.07 1.78
C VAL A 155 -13.00 1.36 2.97
N SER A 156 -14.29 1.58 2.73
CA SER A 156 -15.28 1.74 3.81
C SER A 156 -15.66 0.37 4.40
N VAL A 157 -15.69 0.27 5.73
CA VAL A 157 -16.01 -0.98 6.45
C VAL A 157 -17.50 -1.13 6.74
N ASN A 158 -18.28 -0.06 6.58
CA ASN A 158 -19.70 -0.04 6.92
C ASN A 158 -20.55 -0.22 5.68
N THR A 159 -20.87 -1.44 5.28
CA THR A 159 -21.88 -1.56 4.21
C THR A 159 -22.72 -2.82 4.17
N GLU A 160 -22.66 -3.73 5.12
CA GLU A 160 -23.46 -4.95 4.95
C GLU A 160 -24.44 -5.28 6.07
N GLU A 161 -24.55 -4.47 7.13
CA GLU A 161 -25.52 -4.77 8.21
C GLU A 161 -26.85 -4.01 8.09
N GLU A 162 -26.99 -3.05 7.19
CA GLU A 162 -28.21 -2.24 7.07
C GLU A 162 -29.18 -2.67 5.96
N ALA A 163 -28.91 -3.77 5.28
CA ALA A 163 -29.75 -4.30 4.19
C ALA A 163 -30.47 -5.63 4.57
N ARG A 164 -30.86 -5.79 5.85
CA ARG A 164 -31.70 -6.91 6.26
C ARG A 164 -32.94 -6.47 7.04
#